data_ce8b19ebad7f51b2b55d0b0203407bcd
#
_entry.id   ce8b19ebad7f51b2b55d0b0203407bcd
#
_cell.length_a   1.000
_cell.length_b   1.000
_cell.length_c   1.000
_cell.angle_alpha   90.00
_cell.angle_beta   90.00
_cell.angle_gamma   90.00
#
_symmetry.space_group_name_H-M   'P 1'
#
loop_
_entity.id
_entity.type
_entity.pdbx_description
1 polymer ?
#
loop_
_entity_poly.entity_id
_entity_poly.type
_entity_poly.pdbx_seq_one_letter_code
_entity_poly.pdbx_strand_id
1 'polypeptide(L)'
;MQDELERLHVGTAAIAAAEKEWKRREDNYRGNQALPYAPEGVSVEYLELRKQAIANWLAPAMDVPVQRMEMESVTDEQGKVDTDAWQYMTAAKMHTRQRILYSSMMVHGRAALSVSKVPGGGRMFVENVRRLHFEPSPEDPFSTQYVVKRWTEKKRAATGLWTPPGADVGVREYAVVYDDVSAVRWMKKSAGTLGEWTKVSETVHGLGALPFVQIGSRVDADNVPHAAIDGLIDMQDAINTIRFNTLLAMQFSAFRQRVATGYDPLLRDASGDVIYLKGPDGQPIIGPNGEPVPALRKGGRVGVDRMLIFPGKDTKVFDLDESNLDRYVNVYVRFLTDLFTKGQVPPQYALDKMANLSGDAMAGADATLQALVGDLQGEAAGGLSEAMQLMDRAHGRTPVHREISWADKAPKSFGQIVDGIVKLVQGAGFPKRDAWDILPGATPTKVDAWIEHAKEEAREAMELDLAAAGLGSGE
;
A
#
# COMPACT_ATOMS: atom_id res chain seq x y z
N MET A 1 -35.96 14.67 12.64
CA MET A 1 -36.19 14.21 11.25
C MET A 1 -35.57 15.14 10.21
N GLN A 2 -35.79 16.49 10.28
CA GLN A 2 -35.18 17.42 9.34
C GLN A 2 -33.66 17.52 9.52
N ASP A 3 -33.18 17.61 10.76
CA ASP A 3 -31.76 17.60 11.14
C ASP A 3 -31.07 16.27 10.76
N GLU A 4 -31.70 15.13 10.99
CA GLU A 4 -31.14 13.80 10.60
C GLU A 4 -30.97 13.68 9.08
N LEU A 5 -31.93 14.23 8.31
CA LEU A 5 -31.86 14.21 6.84
C LEU A 5 -30.76 15.16 6.33
N GLU A 6 -30.55 16.28 7.01
CA GLU A 6 -29.45 17.21 6.72
C GLU A 6 -28.09 16.54 6.97
N ARG A 7 -27.87 15.93 8.14
CA ARG A 7 -26.66 15.14 8.46
C ARG A 7 -26.41 14.04 7.43
N LEU A 8 -27.46 13.34 7.01
CA LEU A 8 -27.37 12.31 5.96
C LEU A 8 -26.89 12.90 4.65
N HIS A 9 -27.46 14.04 4.21
CA HIS A 9 -27.06 14.68 2.95
C HIS A 9 -25.63 15.21 2.99
N VAL A 10 -25.23 15.87 4.07
CA VAL A 10 -23.87 16.35 4.26
C VAL A 10 -22.88 15.18 4.19
N GLY A 11 -23.09 14.14 4.99
CA GLY A 11 -22.16 13.02 5.04
C GLY A 11 -22.10 12.21 3.74
N THR A 12 -23.24 11.98 3.07
CA THR A 12 -23.24 11.25 1.79
C THR A 12 -22.61 12.06 0.64
N ALA A 13 -22.77 13.39 0.65
CA ALA A 13 -22.12 14.29 -0.29
C ALA A 13 -20.60 14.33 -0.06
N ALA A 14 -20.15 14.42 1.20
CA ALA A 14 -18.73 14.37 1.56
C ALA A 14 -18.06 13.05 1.12
N ILE A 15 -18.72 11.91 1.36
CA ILE A 15 -18.23 10.60 0.89
C ILE A 15 -18.11 10.57 -0.64
N ALA A 16 -19.10 11.10 -1.37
CA ALA A 16 -19.10 11.15 -2.83
C ALA A 16 -17.98 12.07 -3.37
N ALA A 17 -17.76 13.21 -2.74
CA ALA A 17 -16.71 14.15 -3.12
C ALA A 17 -15.30 13.52 -2.96
N ALA A 18 -15.08 12.76 -1.89
CA ALA A 18 -13.80 12.10 -1.61
C ALA A 18 -13.57 10.82 -2.45
N GLU A 19 -14.58 10.26 -3.10
CA GLU A 19 -14.51 8.95 -3.78
C GLU A 19 -13.43 8.91 -4.87
N LYS A 20 -13.27 9.99 -5.64
CA LYS A 20 -12.25 10.08 -6.71
C LYS A 20 -10.85 9.98 -6.15
N GLU A 21 -10.57 10.69 -5.06
CA GLU A 21 -9.26 10.71 -4.43
C GLU A 21 -8.94 9.37 -3.75
N TRP A 22 -9.89 8.79 -3.03
CA TRP A 22 -9.71 7.46 -2.45
C TRP A 22 -9.49 6.38 -3.50
N LYS A 23 -10.21 6.48 -4.64
CA LYS A 23 -9.96 5.57 -5.76
C LYS A 23 -8.57 5.76 -6.35
N ARG A 24 -8.11 7.00 -6.52
CA ARG A 24 -6.75 7.31 -7.00
C ARG A 24 -5.69 6.69 -6.08
N ARG A 25 -5.79 6.85 -4.76
CA ARG A 25 -4.87 6.27 -3.77
C ARG A 25 -4.87 4.75 -3.85
N GLU A 26 -6.03 4.13 -3.83
CA GLU A 26 -6.19 2.67 -3.89
C GLU A 26 -5.64 2.09 -5.20
N ASP A 27 -5.95 2.69 -6.34
CA ASP A 27 -5.47 2.25 -7.65
C ASP A 27 -3.94 2.33 -7.72
N ASN A 28 -3.36 3.42 -7.23
CA ASN A 28 -1.91 3.58 -7.18
C ASN A 28 -1.24 2.58 -6.24
N TYR A 29 -1.79 2.37 -5.05
CA TYR A 29 -1.29 1.36 -4.11
C TYR A 29 -1.35 -0.06 -4.71
N ARG A 30 -2.41 -0.40 -5.42
CA ARG A 30 -2.59 -1.72 -6.06
C ARG A 30 -1.81 -1.91 -7.36
N GLY A 31 -1.14 -0.89 -7.86
CA GLY A 31 -0.42 -0.94 -9.14
C GLY A 31 -1.30 -0.74 -10.37
N ASN A 32 -2.57 -0.34 -10.18
CA ASN A 32 -3.47 0.08 -11.27
C ASN A 32 -3.18 1.54 -11.66
N GLN A 33 -1.92 1.83 -11.93
CA GLN A 33 -1.43 3.17 -12.20
C GLN A 33 -1.74 3.60 -13.63
N ALA A 34 -1.73 4.92 -13.87
CA ALA A 34 -1.86 5.47 -15.20
C ALA A 34 -0.71 4.99 -16.10
N LEU A 35 -1.01 4.73 -17.38
CA LEU A 35 0.03 4.37 -18.32
C LEU A 35 0.97 5.57 -18.53
N PRO A 36 2.29 5.35 -18.58
CA PRO A 36 3.27 6.40 -18.84
C PRO A 36 2.95 7.19 -20.11
N TYR A 37 3.29 8.47 -20.12
CA TYR A 37 3.12 9.30 -21.30
C TYR A 37 3.95 8.75 -22.47
N ALA A 38 3.34 8.69 -23.64
CA ALA A 38 4.03 8.37 -24.89
C ALA A 38 4.01 9.59 -25.81
N PRO A 39 5.16 10.05 -26.36
CA PRO A 39 5.20 11.12 -27.35
C PRO A 39 4.40 10.77 -28.61
N GLU A 40 3.92 11.78 -29.32
CA GLU A 40 3.33 11.60 -30.63
C GLU A 40 4.34 10.96 -31.61
N GLY A 41 3.86 10.05 -32.46
CA GLY A 41 4.71 9.35 -33.43
C GLY A 41 5.28 8.01 -32.97
N VAL A 42 5.06 7.61 -31.72
CA VAL A 42 5.39 6.25 -31.25
C VAL A 42 4.41 5.26 -31.88
N SER A 43 4.93 4.24 -32.57
CA SER A 43 4.08 3.23 -33.21
C SER A 43 3.26 2.41 -32.19
N VAL A 44 2.12 1.89 -32.65
CA VAL A 44 1.17 1.16 -31.78
C VAL A 44 1.81 -0.05 -31.11
N GLU A 45 2.73 -0.73 -31.81
CA GLU A 45 3.46 -1.88 -31.28
C GLU A 45 4.28 -1.54 -30.02
N TYR A 46 4.88 -0.34 -29.98
CA TYR A 46 5.65 0.11 -28.82
C TYR A 46 4.78 0.65 -27.69
N LEU A 47 3.52 1.02 -27.97
CA LEU A 47 2.61 1.48 -26.92
C LEU A 47 2.27 0.38 -25.89
N GLU A 48 2.36 -0.91 -26.28
CA GLU A 48 2.17 -2.02 -25.34
C GLU A 48 3.27 -2.09 -24.27
N LEU A 49 4.46 -1.58 -24.55
CA LEU A 49 5.55 -1.48 -23.56
C LEU A 49 5.18 -0.60 -22.36
N ARG A 50 4.22 0.32 -22.51
CA ARG A 50 3.73 1.15 -21.40
C ARG A 50 3.21 0.32 -20.24
N LYS A 51 2.54 -0.80 -20.52
CA LYS A 51 2.04 -1.74 -19.49
C LYS A 51 3.19 -2.42 -18.74
N GLN A 52 4.26 -2.77 -19.45
CA GLN A 52 5.45 -3.41 -18.87
C GLN A 52 6.31 -2.42 -18.08
N ALA A 53 6.15 -1.12 -18.36
CA ALA A 53 6.88 -0.07 -17.67
C ALA A 53 6.37 0.19 -16.25
N ILE A 54 5.14 -0.20 -15.93
CA ILE A 54 4.58 -0.02 -14.59
C ILE A 54 5.35 -0.89 -13.58
N ALA A 55 5.93 -0.24 -12.58
CA ALA A 55 6.59 -0.88 -11.45
C ALA A 55 6.01 -0.31 -10.16
N ASN A 56 5.20 -1.08 -9.46
CA ASN A 56 4.52 -0.61 -8.26
C ASN A 56 5.47 -0.54 -7.05
N TRP A 57 6.20 0.55 -6.91
CA TRP A 57 7.07 0.83 -5.76
C TRP A 57 6.32 1.49 -4.59
N LEU A 58 5.10 1.98 -4.83
CA LEU A 58 4.26 2.54 -3.78
C LEU A 58 3.82 1.47 -2.77
N ALA A 59 3.49 0.26 -3.23
CA ALA A 59 3.10 -0.81 -2.32
C ALA A 59 4.20 -1.12 -1.29
N PRO A 60 5.45 -1.46 -1.66
CA PRO A 60 6.49 -1.69 -0.67
C PRO A 60 6.79 -0.45 0.19
N ALA A 61 6.71 0.77 -0.36
CA ALA A 61 6.91 1.99 0.43
C ALA A 61 5.84 2.16 1.53
N MET A 62 4.60 1.73 1.29
CA MET A 62 3.52 1.74 2.28
C MET A 62 3.57 0.52 3.21
N ASP A 63 3.94 -0.65 2.69
CA ASP A 63 3.86 -1.91 3.43
C ASP A 63 5.00 -2.10 4.44
N VAL A 64 6.20 -1.58 4.15
CA VAL A 64 7.38 -1.75 5.03
C VAL A 64 7.14 -1.17 6.43
N PRO A 65 6.65 0.08 6.61
CA PRO A 65 6.29 0.58 7.93
C PRO A 65 5.21 -0.27 8.63
N VAL A 66 4.16 -0.66 7.88
CA VAL A 66 3.05 -1.47 8.40
C VAL A 66 3.52 -2.85 8.89
N GLN A 67 4.48 -3.47 8.20
CA GLN A 67 5.05 -4.77 8.62
C GLN A 67 5.83 -4.70 9.93
N ARG A 68 6.29 -3.50 10.31
CA ARG A 68 6.96 -3.24 11.60
C ARG A 68 5.97 -3.04 12.74
N MET A 69 4.70 -2.78 12.44
CA MET A 69 3.66 -2.56 13.44
C MET A 69 2.99 -3.89 13.77
N GLU A 70 3.25 -4.41 14.94
CA GLU A 70 2.56 -5.57 15.49
C GLU A 70 2.29 -5.35 16.97
N MET A 71 1.02 -5.43 17.35
CA MET A 71 0.58 -5.32 18.72
C MET A 71 0.91 -6.62 19.46
N GLU A 72 1.62 -6.51 20.58
CA GLU A 72 2.10 -7.64 21.37
C GLU A 72 1.23 -7.89 22.61
N SER A 73 0.90 -6.82 23.34
CA SER A 73 0.03 -6.90 24.52
C SER A 73 -0.72 -5.58 24.75
N VAL A 74 -1.68 -5.64 25.66
CA VAL A 74 -2.42 -4.48 26.16
C VAL A 74 -2.19 -4.44 27.66
N THR A 75 -1.85 -3.26 28.18
CA THR A 75 -1.62 -3.03 29.60
C THR A 75 -2.59 -2.00 30.16
N ASP A 76 -2.87 -2.11 31.43
CA ASP A 76 -3.61 -1.08 32.19
C ASP A 76 -2.68 0.09 32.58
N GLU A 77 -3.24 1.11 33.25
CA GLU A 77 -2.50 2.29 33.72
C GLU A 77 -1.38 1.96 34.72
N GLN A 78 -1.38 0.78 35.31
CA GLN A 78 -0.35 0.29 36.24
C GLN A 78 0.72 -0.54 35.51
N GLY A 79 0.65 -0.66 34.19
CA GLY A 79 1.58 -1.46 33.38
C GLY A 79 1.35 -2.97 33.47
N LYS A 80 0.26 -3.43 34.07
CA LYS A 80 -0.11 -4.83 34.14
C LYS A 80 -0.88 -5.26 32.90
N VAL A 81 -0.58 -6.44 32.37
CA VAL A 81 -1.28 -7.01 31.20
C VAL A 81 -2.79 -7.16 31.48
N ASP A 82 -3.61 -6.49 30.67
CA ASP A 82 -5.07 -6.59 30.71
C ASP A 82 -5.55 -7.72 29.80
N THR A 83 -5.79 -8.88 30.40
CA THR A 83 -6.24 -10.08 29.71
C THR A 83 -7.65 -9.94 29.13
N ASP A 84 -8.52 -9.14 29.74
CA ASP A 84 -9.89 -8.90 29.26
C ASP A 84 -9.86 -8.06 27.98
N ALA A 85 -9.07 -6.99 27.96
CA ALA A 85 -8.86 -6.17 26.78
C ALA A 85 -8.21 -6.99 25.64
N TRP A 86 -7.27 -7.86 25.97
CA TRP A 86 -6.67 -8.77 25.00
C TRP A 86 -7.72 -9.73 24.39
N GLN A 87 -8.68 -10.19 25.17
CA GLN A 87 -9.81 -10.98 24.66
C GLN A 87 -10.67 -10.20 23.66
N TYR A 88 -10.91 -8.89 23.87
CA TYR A 88 -11.60 -8.05 22.88
C TYR A 88 -10.85 -8.03 21.54
N MET A 89 -9.53 -7.88 21.57
CA MET A 89 -8.70 -7.91 20.39
C MET A 89 -8.71 -9.26 19.69
N THR A 90 -8.66 -10.34 20.45
CA THR A 90 -8.72 -11.72 19.94
C THR A 90 -10.07 -12.01 19.29
N ALA A 91 -11.17 -11.64 19.94
CA ALA A 91 -12.53 -11.78 19.41
C ALA A 91 -12.75 -10.97 18.12
N ALA A 92 -12.15 -9.81 18.02
CA ALA A 92 -12.14 -8.98 16.82
C ALA A 92 -11.18 -9.50 15.73
N LYS A 93 -10.40 -10.55 16.00
CA LYS A 93 -9.34 -11.09 15.12
C LYS A 93 -8.29 -10.04 14.76
N MET A 94 -7.93 -9.15 15.70
CA MET A 94 -7.00 -8.05 15.45
C MET A 94 -5.61 -8.54 15.10
N HIS A 95 -5.16 -9.70 15.56
CA HIS A 95 -3.90 -10.34 15.17
C HIS A 95 -3.71 -10.46 13.65
N THR A 96 -4.79 -10.55 12.88
CA THR A 96 -4.75 -10.56 11.41
C THR A 96 -5.24 -9.25 10.79
N ARG A 97 -6.21 -8.58 11.43
CA ARG A 97 -6.88 -7.39 10.87
C ARG A 97 -6.14 -6.08 11.15
N GLN A 98 -5.24 -6.05 12.13
CA GLN A 98 -4.42 -4.86 12.44
C GLN A 98 -3.69 -4.33 11.20
N ARG A 99 -3.20 -5.21 10.30
CA ARG A 99 -2.56 -4.79 9.06
C ARG A 99 -3.49 -3.99 8.15
N ILE A 100 -4.78 -4.35 8.09
CA ILE A 100 -5.78 -3.61 7.31
C ILE A 100 -5.93 -2.19 7.89
N LEU A 101 -5.95 -2.09 9.22
CA LEU A 101 -6.05 -0.82 9.93
C LEU A 101 -4.84 0.07 9.60
N TYR A 102 -3.62 -0.44 9.78
CA TYR A 102 -2.39 0.32 9.56
C TYR A 102 -2.14 0.64 8.08
N SER A 103 -2.45 -0.28 7.16
CA SER A 103 -2.40 0.02 5.72
C SER A 103 -3.38 1.13 5.34
N SER A 104 -4.56 1.18 5.97
CA SER A 104 -5.53 2.26 5.75
C SER A 104 -4.99 3.62 6.21
N MET A 105 -4.26 3.66 7.34
CA MET A 105 -3.59 4.89 7.82
C MET A 105 -2.58 5.40 6.78
N MET A 106 -1.75 4.53 6.24
CA MET A 106 -0.73 4.91 5.26
C MET A 106 -1.32 5.32 3.89
N VAL A 107 -2.28 4.55 3.38
CA VAL A 107 -2.84 4.72 2.02
C VAL A 107 -3.93 5.78 1.97
N HIS A 108 -4.77 5.88 3.01
CA HIS A 108 -5.91 6.80 3.03
C HIS A 108 -5.75 7.95 4.01
N GLY A 109 -4.66 7.98 4.79
CA GLY A 109 -4.42 8.96 5.84
C GLY A 109 -5.27 8.72 7.08
N ARG A 110 -6.16 7.74 7.06
CA ARG A 110 -7.04 7.42 8.18
C ARG A 110 -7.44 5.96 8.21
N ALA A 111 -7.73 5.47 9.40
CA ALA A 111 -8.38 4.20 9.64
C ALA A 111 -9.59 4.40 10.54
N ALA A 112 -10.45 3.40 10.66
CA ALA A 112 -11.61 3.49 11.54
C ALA A 112 -11.94 2.13 12.15
N LEU A 113 -12.37 2.19 13.39
CA LEU A 113 -12.94 1.08 14.14
C LEU A 113 -14.39 1.39 14.49
N SER A 114 -15.22 0.38 14.57
CA SER A 114 -16.58 0.51 15.10
C SER A 114 -16.85 -0.55 16.16
N VAL A 115 -17.70 -0.22 17.11
CA VAL A 115 -18.15 -1.13 18.16
C VAL A 115 -19.67 -1.23 18.12
N SER A 116 -20.19 -2.44 18.12
CA SER A 116 -21.62 -2.71 18.21
C SER A 116 -21.92 -3.47 19.50
N LYS A 117 -22.95 -3.06 20.23
CA LYS A 117 -23.47 -3.83 21.34
C LYS A 117 -24.28 -5.02 20.84
N VAL A 118 -23.94 -6.20 21.32
CA VAL A 118 -24.62 -7.46 20.96
C VAL A 118 -25.01 -8.21 22.24
N PRO A 119 -25.92 -9.19 22.17
CA PRO A 119 -26.21 -10.03 23.33
C PRO A 119 -24.93 -10.67 23.86
N GLY A 120 -24.63 -10.43 25.15
CA GLY A 120 -23.42 -10.94 25.80
C GLY A 120 -22.20 -10.02 25.75
N GLY A 121 -22.32 -8.79 25.20
CA GLY A 121 -21.22 -7.80 25.26
C GLY A 121 -21.09 -6.93 24.02
N GLY A 122 -19.85 -6.74 23.55
CA GLY A 122 -19.50 -5.91 22.41
C GLY A 122 -18.87 -6.68 21.25
N ARG A 123 -18.93 -6.11 20.07
CA ARG A 123 -18.20 -6.60 18.89
C ARG A 123 -17.51 -5.43 18.21
N MET A 124 -16.20 -5.55 18.01
CA MET A 124 -15.36 -4.56 17.34
C MET A 124 -15.11 -4.95 15.88
N PHE A 125 -15.10 -3.97 14.98
CA PHE A 125 -14.86 -4.15 13.56
C PHE A 125 -13.83 -3.13 13.05
N VAL A 126 -12.97 -3.57 12.12
CA VAL A 126 -12.18 -2.67 11.28
C VAL A 126 -13.06 -2.23 10.12
N GLU A 127 -13.25 -0.94 9.97
CA GLU A 127 -14.14 -0.33 8.99
C GLU A 127 -13.39 0.12 7.72
N ASN A 128 -14.13 0.16 6.62
CA ASN A 128 -13.62 0.75 5.39
C ASN A 128 -13.88 2.25 5.37
N VAL A 129 -12.85 3.04 5.59
CA VAL A 129 -12.92 4.51 5.69
C VAL A 129 -13.52 5.19 4.45
N ARG A 130 -13.43 4.56 3.29
CA ARG A 130 -14.04 5.08 2.05
C ARG A 130 -15.57 5.09 2.05
N ARG A 131 -16.16 4.46 3.06
CA ARG A 131 -17.61 4.39 3.27
C ARG A 131 -18.08 5.25 4.43
N LEU A 132 -17.17 5.99 5.06
CA LEU A 132 -17.40 6.73 6.28
C LEU A 132 -17.13 8.22 6.07
N HIS A 133 -17.99 9.02 6.69
CA HIS A 133 -17.74 10.44 6.92
C HIS A 133 -17.84 10.68 8.43
N PHE A 134 -16.84 11.32 8.98
CA PHE A 134 -16.76 11.78 10.35
C PHE A 134 -16.95 13.29 10.33
N GLU A 135 -18.03 13.77 10.90
CA GLU A 135 -18.30 15.20 11.00
C GLU A 135 -17.66 15.76 12.27
N PRO A 136 -16.69 16.69 12.17
CA PRO A 136 -16.06 17.27 13.33
C PRO A 136 -17.03 18.17 14.09
N SER A 137 -16.83 18.28 15.40
CA SER A 137 -17.54 19.29 16.20
C SER A 137 -17.07 20.69 15.81
N PRO A 138 -17.98 21.67 15.67
CA PRO A 138 -17.60 23.05 15.40
C PRO A 138 -16.73 23.70 16.50
N GLU A 139 -16.82 23.22 17.73
CA GLU A 139 -16.07 23.74 18.88
C GLU A 139 -14.70 23.05 19.05
N ASP A 140 -14.58 21.79 18.62
CA ASP A 140 -13.36 21.00 18.74
C ASP A 140 -13.19 20.08 17.51
N PRO A 141 -12.28 20.39 16.58
CA PRO A 141 -12.03 19.57 15.40
C PRO A 141 -11.62 18.12 15.68
N PHE A 142 -11.08 17.86 16.88
CA PHE A 142 -10.68 16.51 17.30
C PHE A 142 -11.84 15.68 17.85
N SER A 143 -12.98 16.30 18.10
CA SER A 143 -14.21 15.62 18.52
C SER A 143 -15.14 15.39 17.33
N THR A 144 -15.67 14.18 17.21
CA THR A 144 -16.63 13.82 16.16
C THR A 144 -18.06 13.97 16.68
N GLN A 145 -18.89 14.74 15.96
CA GLN A 145 -20.27 14.98 16.30
C GLN A 145 -21.22 13.84 15.87
N TYR A 146 -21.04 13.35 14.64
CA TYR A 146 -21.77 12.20 14.10
C TYR A 146 -20.97 11.52 13.01
N VAL A 147 -21.34 10.27 12.69
CA VAL A 147 -20.73 9.49 11.58
C VAL A 147 -21.79 9.06 10.60
N VAL A 148 -21.50 9.21 9.30
CA VAL A 148 -22.33 8.67 8.23
C VAL A 148 -21.60 7.50 7.59
N LYS A 149 -22.25 6.33 7.54
CA LYS A 149 -21.76 5.13 6.83
C LYS A 149 -22.63 4.86 5.62
N ARG A 150 -22.01 4.78 4.43
CA ARG A 150 -22.71 4.61 3.14
C ARG A 150 -22.20 3.37 2.42
N TRP A 151 -23.08 2.56 1.83
CA TRP A 151 -22.73 1.43 0.98
C TRP A 151 -23.82 1.11 -0.02
N THR A 152 -23.46 0.34 -1.06
CA THR A 152 -24.37 -0.14 -2.10
C THR A 152 -24.50 -1.67 -2.01
N GLU A 153 -25.70 -2.18 -2.16
CA GLU A 153 -26.00 -3.60 -2.32
C GLU A 153 -26.54 -3.86 -3.72
N LYS A 154 -25.91 -4.81 -4.42
CA LYS A 154 -26.49 -5.36 -5.64
C LYS A 154 -27.52 -6.39 -5.24
N LYS A 155 -28.79 -6.21 -5.65
CA LYS A 155 -29.82 -7.21 -5.44
C LYS A 155 -29.43 -8.46 -6.22
N ARG A 156 -29.10 -9.54 -5.53
CA ARG A 156 -28.99 -10.84 -6.18
C ARG A 156 -30.38 -11.17 -6.71
N ALA A 157 -30.48 -11.55 -8.01
CA ALA A 157 -31.71 -12.11 -8.54
C ALA A 157 -32.09 -13.31 -7.66
N ALA A 158 -33.31 -13.27 -7.14
CA ALA A 158 -33.80 -14.39 -6.35
C ALA A 158 -33.84 -15.61 -7.26
N THR A 159 -33.07 -16.62 -6.88
CA THR A 159 -33.12 -18.02 -7.29
C THR A 159 -33.18 -18.36 -8.78
N GLY A 160 -32.11 -18.95 -9.30
CA GLY A 160 -32.15 -20.01 -10.33
C GLY A 160 -32.54 -19.67 -11.75
N LEU A 161 -33.03 -18.48 -12.04
CA LEU A 161 -33.30 -18.02 -13.40
C LEU A 161 -32.05 -17.30 -13.95
N TRP A 162 -31.55 -17.81 -15.06
CA TRP A 162 -30.52 -17.15 -15.85
C TRP A 162 -30.91 -15.70 -16.12
N THR A 163 -30.16 -14.75 -15.56
CA THR A 163 -30.32 -13.33 -15.89
C THR A 163 -29.39 -13.01 -17.05
N PRO A 164 -29.92 -12.46 -18.17
CA PRO A 164 -29.09 -12.06 -19.30
C PRO A 164 -27.99 -11.08 -18.87
N PRO A 165 -26.80 -11.11 -19.49
CA PRO A 165 -25.80 -10.09 -19.30
C PRO A 165 -26.39 -8.70 -19.62
N GLY A 166 -26.43 -7.78 -18.65
CA GLY A 166 -27.01 -6.45 -18.80
C GLY A 166 -28.42 -6.28 -18.19
N ALA A 167 -29.03 -7.31 -17.61
CA ALA A 167 -30.22 -7.12 -16.80
C ALA A 167 -29.90 -6.24 -15.60
N ASP A 168 -30.62 -5.14 -15.45
CA ASP A 168 -30.47 -4.18 -14.36
C ASP A 168 -30.84 -4.86 -13.03
N VAL A 169 -29.83 -5.41 -12.37
CA VAL A 169 -29.95 -5.95 -11.03
C VAL A 169 -30.03 -4.74 -10.12
N GLY A 170 -31.26 -4.36 -9.76
CA GLY A 170 -31.54 -3.13 -9.02
C GLY A 170 -30.54 -2.92 -7.88
N VAL A 171 -29.74 -1.87 -7.99
CA VAL A 171 -28.78 -1.47 -6.95
C VAL A 171 -29.53 -0.67 -5.90
N ARG A 172 -29.41 -1.09 -4.64
CA ARG A 172 -29.92 -0.32 -3.50
C ARG A 172 -28.74 0.35 -2.82
N GLU A 173 -28.94 1.60 -2.47
CA GLU A 173 -27.99 2.36 -1.68
C GLU A 173 -28.52 2.50 -0.26
N TYR A 174 -27.66 2.26 0.70
CA TYR A 174 -27.94 2.40 2.13
C TYR A 174 -27.02 3.42 2.74
N ALA A 175 -27.54 4.16 3.71
CA ALA A 175 -26.73 4.97 4.61
C ALA A 175 -27.27 4.85 6.03
N VAL A 176 -26.37 5.01 7.00
CA VAL A 176 -26.70 5.07 8.42
C VAL A 176 -26.03 6.28 9.01
N VAL A 177 -26.79 7.11 9.70
CA VAL A 177 -26.29 8.22 10.53
C VAL A 177 -26.20 7.72 11.96
N TYR A 178 -25.03 7.84 12.57
CA TYR A 178 -24.76 7.46 13.95
C TYR A 178 -24.45 8.72 14.75
N ASP A 179 -25.07 8.85 15.90
CA ASP A 179 -24.73 9.82 16.94
C ASP A 179 -24.42 9.10 18.27
N ASP A 180 -24.35 9.81 19.39
CA ASP A 180 -24.03 9.23 20.71
C ASP A 180 -25.10 8.27 21.24
N VAL A 181 -26.32 8.36 20.74
CA VAL A 181 -27.50 7.65 21.26
C VAL A 181 -28.03 6.63 20.28
N SER A 182 -28.12 7.01 19.00
CA SER A 182 -28.90 6.30 18.00
C SER A 182 -28.17 6.04 16.69
N ALA A 183 -28.69 5.09 15.94
CA ALA A 183 -28.34 4.77 14.57
C ALA A 183 -29.57 4.81 13.70
N VAL A 184 -29.64 5.78 12.77
CA VAL A 184 -30.78 5.96 11.87
C VAL A 184 -30.40 5.45 10.49
N ARG A 185 -31.09 4.39 10.02
CA ARG A 185 -30.84 3.74 8.74
C ARG A 185 -31.76 4.28 7.64
N TRP A 186 -31.15 4.62 6.53
CA TRP A 186 -31.81 5.14 5.32
C TRP A 186 -31.53 4.22 4.14
N MET A 187 -32.46 4.21 3.18
CA MET A 187 -32.36 3.44 1.94
C MET A 187 -32.79 4.30 0.75
N LYS A 188 -32.13 4.12 -0.35
CA LYS A 188 -32.42 4.71 -1.66
C LYS A 188 -32.62 3.59 -2.68
N LYS A 189 -33.72 3.62 -3.43
CA LYS A 189 -34.09 2.51 -4.34
C LYS A 189 -33.22 2.41 -5.59
N SER A 190 -32.54 3.50 -5.97
CA SER A 190 -31.56 3.52 -7.06
C SER A 190 -30.26 4.15 -6.57
N ALA A 191 -29.11 3.62 -6.99
CA ALA A 191 -27.82 4.24 -6.71
C ALA A 191 -27.64 5.53 -7.53
N GLY A 192 -26.99 6.53 -6.94
CA GLY A 192 -26.71 7.81 -7.59
C GLY A 192 -27.61 8.97 -7.15
N THR A 193 -27.65 10.05 -7.92
CA THR A 193 -28.32 11.31 -7.54
C THR A 193 -29.84 11.32 -7.65
N LEU A 194 -30.43 10.35 -8.36
CA LEU A 194 -31.84 10.39 -8.81
C LEU A 194 -32.88 9.74 -7.88
N GLY A 195 -32.52 9.36 -6.65
CA GLY A 195 -33.47 8.74 -5.74
C GLY A 195 -33.60 9.52 -4.44
N GLU A 196 -34.75 9.44 -3.80
CA GLU A 196 -34.98 10.02 -2.48
C GLU A 196 -34.61 9.02 -1.39
N TRP A 197 -34.05 9.54 -0.29
CA TRP A 197 -33.75 8.75 0.91
C TRP A 197 -35.04 8.49 1.69
N THR A 198 -35.27 7.24 2.03
CA THR A 198 -36.38 6.81 2.87
C THR A 198 -35.84 6.23 4.17
N LYS A 199 -36.33 6.71 5.30
CA LYS A 199 -35.97 6.18 6.64
C LYS A 199 -36.49 4.75 6.74
N VAL A 200 -35.59 3.82 7.09
CA VAL A 200 -35.89 2.38 7.22
C VAL A 200 -36.11 1.99 8.68
N SER A 201 -35.20 2.42 9.53
CA SER A 201 -35.25 2.12 10.96
C SER A 201 -34.44 3.13 11.77
N GLU A 202 -34.76 3.20 13.03
CA GLU A 202 -33.97 3.89 14.06
C GLU A 202 -33.75 2.92 15.19
N THR A 203 -32.53 2.88 15.72
CA THR A 203 -32.15 1.95 16.79
C THR A 203 -31.28 2.67 17.80
N VAL A 204 -31.63 2.61 19.05
CA VAL A 204 -30.78 3.07 20.14
C VAL A 204 -29.70 2.00 20.36
N HIS A 205 -28.42 2.38 20.20
CA HIS A 205 -27.31 1.42 20.30
C HIS A 205 -26.84 1.15 21.74
N GLY A 206 -27.20 2.03 22.69
CA GLY A 206 -26.99 1.81 24.11
C GLY A 206 -25.53 1.83 24.58
N LEU A 207 -24.65 2.52 23.86
CA LEU A 207 -23.24 2.71 24.24
C LEU A 207 -23.01 4.01 25.02
N GLY A 208 -23.90 5.00 24.87
CA GLY A 208 -23.76 6.32 25.49
C GLY A 208 -22.53 7.10 25.00
N ALA A 209 -22.06 6.76 23.81
CA ALA A 209 -20.99 7.44 23.08
C ALA A 209 -21.06 7.03 21.62
N LEU A 210 -20.46 7.81 20.73
CA LEU A 210 -20.40 7.48 19.30
C LEU A 210 -19.75 6.11 19.08
N PRO A 211 -20.39 5.18 18.34
CA PRO A 211 -19.90 3.80 18.17
C PRO A 211 -18.74 3.66 17.17
N PHE A 212 -18.05 4.72 16.85
CA PHE A 212 -16.94 4.78 15.90
C PHE A 212 -15.75 5.52 16.48
N VAL A 213 -14.57 5.03 16.12
CA VAL A 213 -13.29 5.68 16.40
C VAL A 213 -12.58 5.93 15.09
N GLN A 214 -12.19 7.17 14.83
CA GLN A 214 -11.32 7.53 13.73
C GLN A 214 -9.87 7.54 14.22
N ILE A 215 -8.98 6.95 13.47
CA ILE A 215 -7.53 7.02 13.67
C ILE A 215 -6.98 7.80 12.49
N GLY A 216 -6.60 9.05 12.71
CA GLY A 216 -5.96 9.88 11.69
C GLY A 216 -4.47 9.59 11.64
N SER A 217 -3.86 9.74 10.47
CA SER A 217 -2.42 9.72 10.30
C SER A 217 -1.95 11.06 9.79
N ARG A 218 -0.89 11.59 10.41
CA ARG A 218 -0.31 12.90 10.06
C ARG A 218 -1.37 14.00 10.00
N VAL A 219 -2.17 14.09 11.06
CA VAL A 219 -3.24 15.10 11.16
C VAL A 219 -2.65 16.50 11.35
N ASP A 220 -3.30 17.49 10.73
CA ASP A 220 -3.00 18.89 10.96
C ASP A 220 -3.80 19.48 12.15
N ALA A 221 -3.68 20.78 12.37
CA ALA A 221 -4.35 21.47 13.47
C ALA A 221 -5.89 21.44 13.36
N ASP A 222 -6.42 21.25 12.17
CA ASP A 222 -7.86 21.13 11.89
C ASP A 222 -8.32 19.65 11.87
N ASN A 223 -7.47 18.73 12.36
CA ASN A 223 -7.69 17.28 12.36
C ASN A 223 -7.95 16.70 10.96
N VAL A 224 -7.35 17.33 9.92
CA VAL A 224 -7.41 16.79 8.56
C VAL A 224 -6.26 15.79 8.38
N PRO A 225 -6.57 14.52 8.11
CA PRO A 225 -5.53 13.50 7.95
C PRO A 225 -4.91 13.53 6.55
N HIS A 226 -3.59 13.34 6.49
CA HIS A 226 -2.81 13.35 5.27
C HIS A 226 -2.28 11.95 4.94
N ALA A 227 -2.64 11.43 3.75
CA ALA A 227 -2.17 10.13 3.30
C ALA A 227 -0.69 10.17 2.90
N ALA A 228 0.10 9.24 3.40
CA ALA A 228 1.53 9.15 3.08
C ALA A 228 1.77 8.91 1.58
N ILE A 229 0.88 8.18 0.91
CA ILE A 229 0.98 7.84 -0.50
C ILE A 229 0.89 9.06 -1.43
N ASP A 230 0.12 10.10 -1.07
CA ASP A 230 -0.14 11.26 -1.96
C ASP A 230 1.14 11.96 -2.40
N GLY A 231 2.09 12.12 -1.49
CA GLY A 231 3.37 12.73 -1.81
C GLY A 231 4.27 11.89 -2.72
N LEU A 232 3.94 10.64 -2.98
CA LEU A 232 4.77 9.69 -3.73
C LEU A 232 4.21 9.33 -5.10
N ILE A 233 2.92 9.59 -5.36
CA ILE A 233 2.25 9.19 -6.61
C ILE A 233 2.93 9.81 -7.83
N ASP A 234 3.18 11.11 -7.82
CA ASP A 234 3.79 11.79 -8.97
C ASP A 234 5.24 11.31 -9.23
N MET A 235 5.96 10.94 -8.17
CA MET A 235 7.30 10.34 -8.30
C MET A 235 7.23 8.94 -8.91
N GLN A 236 6.22 8.15 -8.54
CA GLN A 236 5.98 6.84 -9.14
C GLN A 236 5.65 6.96 -10.63
N ASP A 237 4.84 7.94 -11.03
CA ASP A 237 4.52 8.21 -12.43
C ASP A 237 5.77 8.60 -13.23
N ALA A 238 6.67 9.39 -12.65
CA ALA A 238 7.97 9.71 -13.23
C ALA A 238 8.85 8.46 -13.40
N ILE A 239 8.91 7.59 -12.40
CA ILE A 239 9.64 6.31 -12.44
C ILE A 239 9.10 5.43 -13.57
N ASN A 240 7.79 5.29 -13.71
CA ASN A 240 7.16 4.51 -14.78
C ASN A 240 7.49 5.09 -16.16
N THR A 241 7.54 6.42 -16.28
CA THR A 241 7.92 7.11 -17.53
C THR A 241 9.38 6.87 -17.88
N ILE A 242 10.29 6.91 -16.90
CA ILE A 242 11.72 6.59 -17.12
C ILE A 242 11.86 5.13 -17.58
N ARG A 243 11.15 4.19 -16.96
CA ARG A 243 11.14 2.79 -17.37
C ARG A 243 10.63 2.60 -18.80
N PHE A 244 9.55 3.29 -19.16
CA PHE A 244 9.02 3.24 -20.52
C PHE A 244 10.04 3.75 -21.54
N ASN A 245 10.66 4.91 -21.27
CA ASN A 245 11.70 5.46 -22.13
C ASN A 245 12.92 4.54 -22.23
N THR A 246 13.29 3.87 -21.14
CA THR A 246 14.37 2.87 -21.14
C THR A 246 14.02 1.67 -22.03
N LEU A 247 12.80 1.14 -21.93
CA LEU A 247 12.33 0.04 -22.77
C LEU A 247 12.32 0.43 -24.25
N LEU A 248 11.88 1.64 -24.58
CA LEU A 248 11.95 2.18 -25.94
C LEU A 248 13.40 2.27 -26.43
N ALA A 249 14.28 2.87 -25.62
CA ALA A 249 15.70 2.99 -25.96
C ALA A 249 16.35 1.64 -26.19
N MET A 250 16.01 0.62 -25.39
CA MET A 250 16.47 -0.76 -25.57
C MET A 250 16.01 -1.36 -26.92
N GLN A 251 14.75 -1.12 -27.32
CA GLN A 251 14.26 -1.60 -28.62
C GLN A 251 15.01 -0.94 -29.78
N PHE A 252 15.21 0.37 -29.72
CA PHE A 252 15.97 1.08 -30.76
C PHE A 252 17.47 0.73 -30.76
N SER A 253 18.06 0.46 -29.61
CA SER A 253 19.46 0.01 -29.54
C SER A 253 19.62 -1.44 -30.03
N ALA A 254 18.65 -2.30 -29.77
CA ALA A 254 18.66 -3.67 -30.28
C ALA A 254 18.48 -3.75 -31.80
N PHE A 255 17.72 -2.80 -32.37
CA PHE A 255 17.46 -2.70 -33.79
C PHE A 255 18.07 -1.41 -34.35
N ARG A 256 19.40 -1.38 -34.52
CA ARG A 256 20.11 -0.19 -34.99
C ARG A 256 19.44 0.41 -36.23
N GLN A 257 19.06 1.66 -36.15
CA GLN A 257 18.54 2.39 -37.28
C GLN A 257 19.69 2.76 -38.20
N ARG A 258 19.59 2.31 -39.47
CA ARG A 258 20.55 2.64 -40.50
C ARG A 258 20.00 3.76 -41.37
N VAL A 259 20.80 4.78 -41.54
CA VAL A 259 20.49 5.90 -42.44
C VAL A 259 21.30 5.76 -43.70
N ALA A 260 20.61 5.73 -44.84
CA ALA A 260 21.25 5.77 -46.15
C ALA A 260 21.09 7.16 -46.75
N THR A 261 22.19 7.78 -47.14
CA THR A 261 22.20 9.04 -47.88
C THR A 261 22.65 8.81 -49.30
N GLY A 262 22.22 9.65 -50.25
CA GLY A 262 22.54 9.51 -51.67
C GLY A 262 21.75 8.41 -52.40
N TYR A 263 20.74 7.84 -51.73
CA TYR A 263 19.86 6.83 -52.37
C TYR A 263 18.76 7.53 -53.17
N ASP A 264 18.70 7.19 -54.49
CA ASP A 264 17.62 7.60 -55.39
C ASP A 264 16.46 6.58 -55.30
N PRO A 265 15.31 6.92 -54.71
CA PRO A 265 14.17 6.01 -54.60
C PRO A 265 13.44 5.80 -55.92
N LEU A 266 13.75 6.60 -56.96
CA LEU A 266 13.04 6.51 -58.24
C LEU A 266 13.57 5.37 -59.08
N LEU A 267 12.64 4.62 -59.69
CA LEU A 267 12.99 3.65 -60.71
C LEU A 267 13.29 4.37 -62.00
N ARG A 268 14.50 4.13 -62.56
CA ARG A 268 14.92 4.72 -63.83
C ARG A 268 15.15 3.63 -64.88
N ASP A 269 14.91 3.98 -66.13
CA ASP A 269 15.20 3.11 -67.25
C ASP A 269 16.71 3.11 -67.62
N ALA A 270 17.07 2.40 -68.67
CA ALA A 270 18.46 2.33 -69.14
C ALA A 270 19.03 3.67 -69.67
N SER A 271 18.15 4.63 -69.99
CA SER A 271 18.49 5.97 -70.44
C SER A 271 18.63 6.97 -69.29
N GLY A 272 18.21 6.57 -68.05
CA GLY A 272 18.26 7.40 -66.87
C GLY A 272 16.95 8.15 -66.57
N ASP A 273 15.90 7.95 -67.37
CA ASP A 273 14.60 8.60 -67.21
C ASP A 273 13.74 7.91 -66.13
N VAL A 274 12.93 8.69 -65.42
CA VAL A 274 12.07 8.17 -64.38
C VAL A 274 10.95 7.32 -64.96
N ILE A 275 10.80 6.10 -64.49
CA ILE A 275 9.70 5.20 -64.83
C ILE A 275 8.48 5.55 -64.00
N TYR A 276 7.33 5.76 -64.64
CA TYR A 276 6.06 6.04 -63.97
C TYR A 276 5.17 4.81 -63.89
N LEU A 277 4.36 4.73 -62.83
CA LEU A 277 3.37 3.65 -62.71
C LEU A 277 2.34 3.79 -63.83
N LYS A 278 2.02 2.67 -64.49
CA LYS A 278 1.04 2.62 -65.57
C LYS A 278 -0.23 1.91 -65.14
N GLY A 279 -1.37 2.45 -65.54
CA GLY A 279 -2.66 1.82 -65.37
C GLY A 279 -2.84 0.64 -66.33
N PRO A 280 -3.98 -0.08 -66.26
CA PRO A 280 -4.31 -1.19 -67.14
C PRO A 280 -4.40 -0.78 -68.64
N ASP A 281 -4.62 0.51 -68.91
CA ASP A 281 -4.68 1.15 -70.21
C ASP A 281 -3.31 1.55 -70.78
N GLY A 282 -2.22 1.29 -70.03
CA GLY A 282 -0.87 1.62 -70.41
C GLY A 282 -0.47 3.08 -70.23
N GLN A 283 -1.38 3.95 -69.76
CA GLN A 283 -1.11 5.36 -69.48
C GLN A 283 -0.54 5.56 -68.05
N PRO A 284 0.27 6.60 -67.83
CA PRO A 284 0.76 6.91 -66.50
C PRO A 284 -0.41 7.19 -65.50
N ILE A 285 -0.33 6.64 -64.33
CA ILE A 285 -1.27 6.95 -63.22
C ILE A 285 -0.98 8.38 -62.76
N ILE A 286 -1.99 9.23 -62.78
CA ILE A 286 -1.91 10.62 -62.31
C ILE A 286 -2.25 10.66 -60.79
N GLY A 287 -1.39 11.22 -59.99
CA GLY A 287 -1.58 11.43 -58.54
C GLY A 287 -2.54 12.59 -58.21
N PRO A 288 -2.87 12.78 -56.93
CA PRO A 288 -3.73 13.87 -56.48
C PRO A 288 -3.25 15.27 -56.86
N ASN A 289 -1.96 15.42 -57.11
CA ASN A 289 -1.32 16.68 -57.50
C ASN A 289 -1.35 16.96 -59.01
N GLY A 290 -2.00 16.11 -59.78
CA GLY A 290 -2.05 16.24 -61.27
C GLY A 290 -0.77 15.79 -61.95
N GLU A 291 0.21 15.23 -61.27
CA GLU A 291 1.48 14.72 -61.84
C GLU A 291 1.50 13.20 -61.93
N PRO A 292 2.23 12.62 -62.93
CA PRO A 292 2.42 11.20 -62.99
C PRO A 292 3.10 10.61 -61.77
N VAL A 293 2.57 9.52 -61.24
CA VAL A 293 3.13 8.85 -60.06
C VAL A 293 4.38 8.08 -60.43
N PRO A 294 5.57 8.42 -59.90
CA PRO A 294 6.80 7.70 -60.22
C PRO A 294 6.81 6.32 -59.62
N ALA A 295 7.34 5.35 -60.38
CA ALA A 295 7.62 4.02 -59.85
C ALA A 295 8.80 4.09 -58.87
N LEU A 296 8.57 3.62 -57.63
CA LEU A 296 9.61 3.57 -56.62
C LEU A 296 10.31 2.21 -56.67
N ARG A 297 11.62 2.23 -56.48
CA ARG A 297 12.39 1.01 -56.20
C ARG A 297 11.84 0.43 -54.89
N LYS A 298 11.50 -0.85 -54.87
CA LYS A 298 11.17 -1.53 -53.65
C LYS A 298 12.39 -1.47 -52.73
N GLY A 299 12.35 -0.58 -51.74
CA GLY A 299 13.32 -0.58 -50.66
C GLY A 299 13.32 -1.95 -49.99
N GLY A 300 14.48 -2.51 -49.73
CA GLY A 300 14.57 -3.78 -49.03
C GLY A 300 13.80 -3.68 -47.69
N ARG A 301 12.98 -4.67 -47.35
CA ARG A 301 12.39 -4.77 -46.05
C ARG A 301 13.52 -4.89 -45.01
N VAL A 302 13.61 -3.94 -44.10
CA VAL A 302 14.54 -3.99 -42.96
C VAL A 302 14.05 -5.09 -42.02
N GLY A 303 14.85 -6.12 -41.83
CA GLY A 303 14.62 -7.21 -40.89
C GLY A 303 15.94 -7.56 -40.21
N VAL A 304 15.88 -8.15 -39.04
CA VAL A 304 17.06 -8.49 -38.20
C VAL A 304 18.04 -9.42 -38.95
N ASP A 305 17.56 -10.14 -39.93
CA ASP A 305 18.25 -11.18 -40.71
C ASP A 305 18.51 -10.81 -42.19
N ARG A 306 18.29 -9.55 -42.59
CA ARG A 306 18.38 -9.15 -44.00
C ARG A 306 19.46 -8.10 -44.24
N MET A 307 20.32 -8.38 -45.22
CA MET A 307 21.29 -7.45 -45.75
C MET A 307 20.57 -6.37 -46.57
N LEU A 308 20.80 -5.08 -46.17
CA LEU A 308 20.31 -3.92 -46.92
C LEU A 308 21.21 -3.69 -48.13
N ILE A 309 20.65 -3.77 -49.35
CA ILE A 309 21.34 -3.45 -50.58
C ILE A 309 20.77 -2.13 -51.13
N PHE A 310 21.59 -1.10 -51.19
CA PHE A 310 21.26 0.19 -51.79
C PHE A 310 21.99 0.31 -53.15
N PRO A 311 21.28 0.29 -54.26
CA PRO A 311 21.90 0.47 -55.57
C PRO A 311 22.13 1.97 -55.82
N GLY A 312 23.36 2.42 -55.70
CA GLY A 312 23.79 3.80 -56.01
C GLY A 312 25.28 3.97 -55.79
N LYS A 313 25.96 4.60 -56.73
CA LYS A 313 27.42 4.83 -56.65
C LYS A 313 27.85 5.69 -55.46
N ASP A 314 26.96 6.56 -55.00
CA ASP A 314 27.24 7.54 -53.95
C ASP A 314 26.48 7.26 -52.64
N THR A 315 25.85 6.11 -52.50
CA THR A 315 25.10 5.73 -51.34
C THR A 315 26.03 5.46 -50.15
N LYS A 316 25.90 6.21 -49.11
CA LYS A 316 26.59 6.02 -47.80
C LYS A 316 25.58 5.54 -46.78
N VAL A 317 25.94 4.53 -46.04
CA VAL A 317 25.13 3.97 -44.96
C VAL A 317 25.84 4.28 -43.66
N PHE A 318 25.10 4.85 -42.72
CA PHE A 318 25.58 5.16 -41.39
C PHE A 318 24.71 4.43 -40.37
N ASP A 319 25.33 3.83 -39.38
CA ASP A 319 24.63 3.36 -38.17
C ASP A 319 24.53 4.55 -37.22
N LEU A 320 23.34 4.77 -36.64
CA LEU A 320 23.19 5.73 -35.56
C LEU A 320 23.84 5.16 -34.30
N ASP A 321 24.50 6.04 -33.54
CA ASP A 321 25.11 5.66 -32.26
C ASP A 321 24.07 5.08 -31.29
N GLU A 322 24.52 4.11 -30.50
CA GLU A 322 23.69 3.50 -29.47
C GLU A 322 23.40 4.49 -28.34
N SER A 323 22.17 4.46 -27.83
CA SER A 323 21.83 5.17 -26.59
C SER A 323 22.58 4.55 -25.43
N ASN A 324 23.24 5.38 -24.62
CA ASN A 324 23.89 4.88 -23.39
C ASN A 324 22.82 4.52 -22.36
N LEU A 325 22.51 3.22 -22.25
CA LEU A 325 21.48 2.70 -21.37
C LEU A 325 21.83 2.86 -19.87
N ASP A 326 23.12 2.91 -19.52
CA ASP A 326 23.56 3.11 -18.13
C ASP A 326 23.08 4.44 -17.57
N ARG A 327 22.96 5.46 -18.40
CA ARG A 327 22.42 6.77 -17.98
C ARG A 327 20.97 6.65 -17.56
N TYR A 328 20.15 5.89 -18.28
CA TYR A 328 18.75 5.66 -17.92
C TYR A 328 18.64 4.87 -16.60
N VAL A 329 19.48 3.84 -16.43
CA VAL A 329 19.53 3.06 -15.19
C VAL A 329 19.90 3.94 -14.00
N ASN A 330 20.92 4.81 -14.15
CA ASN A 330 21.34 5.72 -13.08
C ASN A 330 20.24 6.71 -12.70
N VAL A 331 19.53 7.28 -13.69
CA VAL A 331 18.38 8.19 -13.43
C VAL A 331 17.25 7.43 -12.73
N TYR A 332 16.93 6.22 -13.18
CA TYR A 332 15.93 5.36 -12.54
C TYR A 332 16.27 5.09 -11.07
N VAL A 333 17.50 4.67 -10.77
CA VAL A 333 17.97 4.40 -9.41
C VAL A 333 17.87 5.65 -8.54
N ARG A 334 18.19 6.82 -9.09
CA ARG A 334 18.11 8.10 -8.36
C ARG A 334 16.66 8.42 -7.98
N PHE A 335 15.73 8.37 -8.93
CA PHE A 335 14.31 8.62 -8.64
C PHE A 335 13.73 7.59 -7.66
N LEU A 336 14.14 6.33 -7.77
CA LEU A 336 13.73 5.28 -6.83
C LEU A 336 14.26 5.57 -5.41
N THR A 337 15.53 5.99 -5.30
CA THR A 337 16.11 6.40 -4.02
C THR A 337 15.35 7.57 -3.41
N ASP A 338 15.04 8.58 -4.22
CA ASP A 338 14.30 9.77 -3.78
C ASP A 338 12.89 9.41 -3.31
N LEU A 339 12.19 8.49 -4.02
CA LEU A 339 10.87 7.97 -3.62
C LEU A 339 10.91 7.31 -2.24
N PHE A 340 11.84 6.38 -2.03
CA PHE A 340 11.96 5.68 -0.75
C PHE A 340 12.39 6.62 0.37
N THR A 341 13.32 7.55 0.11
CA THR A 341 13.75 8.57 1.09
C THR A 341 12.58 9.46 1.51
N LYS A 342 11.78 9.94 0.54
CA LYS A 342 10.58 10.74 0.82
C LYS A 342 9.52 9.95 1.57
N GLY A 343 9.41 8.65 1.28
CA GLY A 343 8.55 7.71 2.01
C GLY A 343 9.06 7.33 3.39
N GLN A 344 10.21 7.85 3.82
CA GLN A 344 10.88 7.51 5.08
C GLN A 344 11.22 6.02 5.22
N VAL A 345 11.36 5.33 4.09
CA VAL A 345 11.79 3.93 4.01
C VAL A 345 13.22 3.89 3.51
N PRO A 346 14.11 3.14 4.13
CA PRO A 346 15.50 3.04 3.69
C PRO A 346 15.60 2.54 2.24
N PRO A 347 16.28 3.26 1.33
CA PRO A 347 16.37 2.89 -0.10
C PRO A 347 16.96 1.51 -0.36
N GLN A 348 17.76 0.98 0.57
CA GLN A 348 18.34 -0.36 0.49
C GLN A 348 17.29 -1.48 0.43
N TYR A 349 16.06 -1.25 0.86
CA TYR A 349 14.97 -2.21 0.66
C TYR A 349 14.58 -2.42 -0.80
N ALA A 350 14.92 -1.46 -1.67
CA ALA A 350 14.64 -1.52 -3.10
C ALA A 350 15.90 -1.74 -3.95
N LEU A 351 17.08 -1.49 -3.40
CA LEU A 351 18.35 -1.53 -4.13
C LEU A 351 19.24 -2.66 -3.59
N ASP A 352 19.88 -3.37 -4.49
CA ASP A 352 20.75 -4.52 -4.21
C ASP A 352 22.11 -4.14 -3.54
N LYS A 353 22.13 -3.08 -2.73
CA LYS A 353 23.35 -2.56 -2.08
C LYS A 353 23.51 -2.96 -0.61
N MET A 354 22.75 -3.97 -0.15
CA MET A 354 22.81 -4.44 1.24
C MET A 354 24.07 -5.26 1.59
N ALA A 355 24.82 -5.70 0.59
CA ALA A 355 26.04 -6.45 0.83
C ALA A 355 27.12 -5.54 1.43
N ASN A 356 27.53 -5.79 2.68
CA ASN A 356 28.63 -5.15 3.44
C ASN A 356 28.26 -3.92 4.33
N LEU A 357 27.02 -3.76 4.74
CA LEU A 357 26.69 -2.80 5.81
C LEU A 357 26.98 -3.44 7.18
N SER A 358 27.69 -2.71 8.04
CA SER A 358 27.82 -3.09 9.46
C SER A 358 26.47 -3.00 10.18
N GLY A 359 26.30 -3.74 11.29
CA GLY A 359 25.05 -3.67 12.07
C GLY A 359 24.70 -2.24 12.50
N ASP A 360 25.71 -1.44 12.86
CA ASP A 360 25.50 -0.03 13.26
C ASP A 360 25.07 0.86 12.08
N ALA A 361 25.64 0.62 10.88
CA ALA A 361 25.24 1.33 9.68
C ALA A 361 23.80 0.97 9.25
N MET A 362 23.39 -0.28 9.42
CA MET A 362 22.01 -0.70 9.22
C MET A 362 21.04 -0.04 10.22
N ALA A 363 21.41 0.01 11.50
CA ALA A 363 20.61 0.66 12.53
C ALA A 363 20.46 2.16 12.25
N GLY A 364 21.53 2.85 11.86
CA GLY A 364 21.48 4.26 11.47
C GLY A 364 20.63 4.51 10.24
N ALA A 365 20.70 3.65 9.23
CA ALA A 365 19.86 3.74 8.04
C ALA A 365 18.37 3.49 8.33
N ASP A 366 18.06 2.71 9.36
CA ASP A 366 16.68 2.35 9.75
C ASP A 366 16.04 3.37 10.72
N ALA A 367 16.81 4.32 11.26
CA ALA A 367 16.34 5.26 12.28
C ALA A 367 15.14 6.09 11.83
N THR A 368 15.12 6.54 10.57
CA THR A 368 14.01 7.32 10.00
C THR A 368 12.74 6.47 9.89
N LEU A 369 12.87 5.21 9.50
CA LEU A 369 11.75 4.28 9.44
C LEU A 369 11.22 3.99 10.85
N GLN A 370 12.10 3.81 11.83
CA GLN A 370 11.69 3.60 13.22
C GLN A 370 10.93 4.80 13.79
N ALA A 371 11.36 6.03 13.48
CA ALA A 371 10.63 7.23 13.86
C ALA A 371 9.23 7.25 13.25
N LEU A 372 9.11 6.99 11.94
CA LEU A 372 7.80 6.88 11.28
C LEU A 372 6.91 5.81 11.91
N VAL A 373 7.48 4.63 12.18
CA VAL A 373 6.74 3.53 12.82
C VAL A 373 6.28 3.93 14.22
N GLY A 374 7.13 4.61 15.00
CA GLY A 374 6.79 5.10 16.34
C GLY A 374 5.62 6.09 16.33
N ASP A 375 5.62 7.04 15.39
CA ASP A 375 4.51 7.99 15.20
C ASP A 375 3.20 7.27 14.88
N LEU A 376 3.24 6.32 13.92
CA LEU A 376 2.07 5.52 13.54
C LEU A 376 1.56 4.63 14.67
N GLN A 377 2.47 4.08 15.48
CA GLN A 377 2.12 3.29 16.66
C GLN A 377 1.43 4.15 17.71
N GLY A 378 1.90 5.38 17.96
CA GLY A 378 1.26 6.33 18.86
C GLY A 378 -0.15 6.69 18.43
N GLU A 379 -0.34 7.03 17.15
CA GLU A 379 -1.67 7.33 16.57
C GLU A 379 -2.61 6.11 16.67
N ALA A 380 -2.12 4.93 16.32
CA ALA A 380 -2.91 3.70 16.38
C ALA A 380 -3.25 3.30 17.82
N ALA A 381 -2.34 3.48 18.78
CA ALA A 381 -2.55 3.15 20.19
C ALA A 381 -3.69 3.96 20.79
N GLY A 382 -3.74 5.27 20.53
CA GLY A 382 -4.83 6.13 20.97
C GLY A 382 -6.20 5.64 20.52
N GLY A 383 -6.36 5.38 19.22
CA GLY A 383 -7.63 4.90 18.68
C GLY A 383 -7.99 3.48 19.10
N LEU A 384 -7.00 2.58 19.27
CA LEU A 384 -7.25 1.25 19.81
C LEU A 384 -7.70 1.30 21.27
N SER A 385 -7.08 2.17 22.09
CA SER A 385 -7.50 2.39 23.49
C SER A 385 -8.94 2.91 23.57
N GLU A 386 -9.30 3.89 22.73
CA GLU A 386 -10.66 4.41 22.63
C GLU A 386 -11.68 3.35 22.21
N ALA A 387 -11.33 2.51 21.22
CA ALA A 387 -12.19 1.40 20.81
C ALA A 387 -12.38 0.36 21.92
N MET A 388 -11.36 0.09 22.74
CA MET A 388 -11.49 -0.78 23.92
C MET A 388 -12.38 -0.15 25.00
N GLN A 389 -12.34 1.16 25.20
CA GLN A 389 -13.27 1.87 26.10
C GLN A 389 -14.72 1.72 25.61
N LEU A 390 -14.97 1.77 24.30
CA LEU A 390 -16.30 1.48 23.74
C LEU A 390 -16.71 0.03 23.98
N MET A 391 -15.76 -0.91 23.92
CA MET A 391 -16.03 -2.33 24.27
C MET A 391 -16.40 -2.48 25.75
N ASP A 392 -15.74 -1.75 26.66
CA ASP A 392 -16.13 -1.74 28.07
C ASP A 392 -17.57 -1.27 28.26
N ARG A 393 -17.95 -0.15 27.61
CA ARG A 393 -19.34 0.35 27.63
C ARG A 393 -20.32 -0.69 27.09
N ALA A 394 -19.95 -1.39 26.00
CA ALA A 394 -20.79 -2.46 25.43
C ALA A 394 -21.01 -3.62 26.40
N HIS A 395 -20.03 -3.91 27.24
CA HIS A 395 -20.10 -4.93 28.30
C HIS A 395 -20.69 -4.39 29.63
N GLY A 396 -21.07 -3.11 29.69
CA GLY A 396 -21.58 -2.48 30.90
C GLY A 396 -20.51 -2.24 31.97
N ARG A 397 -19.25 -2.14 31.58
CA ARG A 397 -18.10 -1.84 32.44
C ARG A 397 -17.76 -0.37 32.39
N THR A 398 -17.06 0.12 33.38
CA THR A 398 -16.47 1.47 33.37
C THR A 398 -15.34 1.50 32.35
N PRO A 399 -15.34 2.49 31.42
CA PRO A 399 -14.24 2.65 30.47
C PRO A 399 -12.91 2.90 31.16
N VAL A 400 -11.86 2.20 30.75
CA VAL A 400 -10.50 2.31 31.28
C VAL A 400 -9.54 2.64 30.14
N HIS A 401 -8.62 3.57 30.39
CA HIS A 401 -7.52 3.82 29.43
C HIS A 401 -6.55 2.65 29.44
N ARG A 402 -6.03 2.32 28.26
CA ARG A 402 -5.10 1.21 28.09
C ARG A 402 -3.96 1.62 27.19
N GLU A 403 -2.79 1.10 27.50
CA GLU A 403 -1.61 1.26 26.68
C GLU A 403 -1.40 0.02 25.81
N ILE A 404 -0.88 0.25 24.62
CA ILE A 404 -0.55 -0.82 23.67
C ILE A 404 0.96 -1.05 23.67
N SER A 405 1.38 -2.28 23.96
CA SER A 405 2.77 -2.68 23.77
C SER A 405 2.97 -3.22 22.36
N TRP A 406 4.03 -2.77 21.73
CA TRP A 406 4.37 -3.10 20.34
C TRP A 406 5.57 -4.03 20.28
N ALA A 407 5.49 -5.04 19.43
CA ALA A 407 6.61 -5.94 19.18
C ALA A 407 7.78 -5.18 18.52
N ASP A 408 8.97 -5.34 19.07
CA ASP A 408 10.19 -4.77 18.50
C ASP A 408 10.62 -5.59 17.28
N LYS A 409 10.34 -5.07 16.08
CA LYS A 409 10.72 -5.67 14.80
C LYS A 409 11.92 -4.98 14.13
N ALA A 410 12.67 -4.17 14.87
CA ALA A 410 13.92 -3.62 14.37
C ALA A 410 14.91 -4.74 14.01
N PRO A 411 15.63 -4.63 12.89
CA PRO A 411 16.64 -5.61 12.53
C PRO A 411 17.78 -5.55 13.54
N LYS A 412 17.89 -6.58 14.38
CA LYS A 412 19.00 -6.76 15.32
C LYS A 412 19.74 -8.01 14.94
N SER A 413 21.08 -7.94 14.89
CA SER A 413 21.86 -9.16 14.76
C SER A 413 21.75 -9.98 16.06
N PHE A 414 21.68 -11.30 15.94
CA PHE A 414 21.64 -12.18 17.11
C PHE A 414 22.81 -11.91 18.06
N GLY A 415 23.98 -11.63 17.52
CA GLY A 415 25.17 -11.27 18.32
C GLY A 415 24.99 -9.99 19.14
N GLN A 416 24.34 -8.94 18.56
CA GLN A 416 24.06 -7.69 19.29
C GLN A 416 23.06 -7.92 20.44
N ILE A 417 22.06 -8.77 20.24
CA ILE A 417 21.08 -9.11 21.27
C ILE A 417 21.78 -9.86 22.42
N VAL A 418 22.54 -10.87 22.09
CA VAL A 418 23.29 -11.66 23.12
C VAL A 418 24.27 -10.79 23.88
N ASP A 419 25.04 -9.93 23.19
CA ASP A 419 25.99 -9.02 23.84
C ASP A 419 25.26 -7.99 24.74
N GLY A 420 24.13 -7.48 24.29
CA GLY A 420 23.26 -6.60 25.09
C GLY A 420 22.73 -7.30 26.35
N ILE A 421 22.23 -8.53 26.22
CA ILE A 421 21.74 -9.34 27.36
C ILE A 421 22.87 -9.60 28.37
N VAL A 422 24.06 -10.01 27.90
CA VAL A 422 25.20 -10.24 28.76
C VAL A 422 25.58 -8.99 29.55
N LYS A 423 25.60 -7.82 28.89
CA LYS A 423 25.88 -6.53 29.55
C LYS A 423 24.80 -6.13 30.55
N LEU A 424 23.55 -6.37 30.26
CA LEU A 424 22.44 -6.11 31.17
C LEU A 424 22.49 -6.97 32.42
N VAL A 425 22.69 -8.28 32.24
CA VAL A 425 22.73 -9.24 33.36
C VAL A 425 24.00 -9.05 34.20
N GLN A 426 25.17 -8.91 33.58
CA GLN A 426 26.46 -8.81 34.30
C GLN A 426 26.75 -7.39 34.79
N GLY A 427 26.39 -6.36 34.03
CA GLY A 427 26.72 -4.97 34.32
C GLY A 427 25.65 -4.23 35.14
N ALA A 428 24.40 -4.46 34.86
CA ALA A 428 23.28 -3.75 35.54
C ALA A 428 22.54 -4.62 36.56
N GLY A 429 22.91 -5.90 36.74
CA GLY A 429 22.21 -6.81 37.66
C GLY A 429 20.79 -7.17 37.23
N PHE A 430 20.48 -7.05 35.94
CA PHE A 430 19.17 -7.37 35.42
C PHE A 430 18.81 -8.84 35.65
N PRO A 431 17.58 -9.17 36.10
CA PRO A 431 17.21 -10.54 36.40
C PRO A 431 17.37 -11.45 35.18
N LYS A 432 18.05 -12.60 35.38
CA LYS A 432 18.28 -13.57 34.29
C LYS A 432 16.96 -14.02 33.61
N ARG A 433 15.91 -14.16 34.39
CA ARG A 433 14.59 -14.55 33.91
C ARG A 433 14.06 -13.55 32.86
N ASP A 434 14.06 -12.28 33.23
CA ASP A 434 13.55 -11.20 32.38
C ASP A 434 14.46 -10.99 31.16
N ALA A 435 15.75 -11.34 31.28
CA ALA A 435 16.70 -11.33 30.16
C ALA A 435 16.40 -12.38 29.09
N TRP A 436 15.79 -13.51 29.46
CA TRP A 436 15.41 -14.54 28.48
C TRP A 436 14.19 -14.17 27.66
N ASP A 437 13.30 -13.33 28.16
CA ASP A 437 12.15 -12.79 27.41
C ASP A 437 12.59 -11.90 26.22
N ILE A 438 13.81 -11.34 26.29
CA ILE A 438 14.37 -10.49 25.23
C ILE A 438 14.93 -11.33 24.05
N LEU A 439 15.12 -12.64 24.22
CA LEU A 439 15.68 -13.50 23.18
C LEU A 439 14.69 -13.68 22.01
N PRO A 440 15.16 -13.55 20.76
CA PRO A 440 14.31 -13.78 19.58
C PRO A 440 13.71 -15.19 19.57
N GLY A 441 12.38 -15.27 19.46
CA GLY A 441 11.65 -16.53 19.49
C GLY A 441 11.42 -17.10 20.87
N ALA A 442 11.71 -16.34 21.94
CA ALA A 442 11.21 -16.62 23.27
C ALA A 442 9.69 -16.57 23.28
N THR A 443 9.08 -17.55 23.93
CA THR A 443 7.66 -17.55 24.26
C THR A 443 7.54 -17.85 25.75
N PRO A 444 6.48 -17.39 26.43
CA PRO A 444 6.33 -17.66 27.86
C PRO A 444 6.56 -19.14 28.22
N THR A 445 6.01 -20.05 27.43
CA THR A 445 6.19 -21.50 27.62
C THR A 445 7.64 -21.97 27.48
N LYS A 446 8.39 -21.39 26.53
CA LYS A 446 9.82 -21.71 26.37
C LYS A 446 10.65 -21.13 27.51
N VAL A 447 10.36 -19.90 27.92
CA VAL A 447 11.05 -19.25 29.03
C VAL A 447 10.82 -20.00 30.32
N ASP A 448 9.61 -20.44 30.59
CA ASP A 448 9.30 -21.29 31.74
C ASP A 448 10.08 -22.63 31.70
N ALA A 449 10.14 -23.26 30.52
CA ALA A 449 10.95 -24.48 30.34
C ALA A 449 12.45 -24.21 30.57
N TRP A 450 13.01 -23.12 30.08
CA TRP A 450 14.41 -22.73 30.31
C TRP A 450 14.69 -22.47 31.79
N ILE A 451 13.73 -21.89 32.52
CA ILE A 451 13.85 -21.67 33.98
C ILE A 451 13.92 -23.02 34.71
N GLU A 452 13.10 -23.97 34.36
CA GLU A 452 13.13 -25.32 34.98
C GLU A 452 14.45 -26.03 34.67
N HIS A 453 14.89 -26.01 33.40
CA HIS A 453 16.21 -26.60 33.06
C HIS A 453 17.35 -25.94 33.82
N ALA A 454 17.36 -24.59 33.96
CA ALA A 454 18.38 -23.91 34.72
C ALA A 454 18.35 -24.26 36.23
N LYS A 455 17.19 -24.56 36.79
CA LYS A 455 17.07 -25.05 38.17
C LYS A 455 17.59 -26.46 38.31
N GLU A 456 17.32 -27.36 37.33
CA GLU A 456 17.82 -28.71 37.28
C GLU A 456 19.35 -28.72 37.18
N GLU A 457 19.94 -27.93 36.26
CA GLU A 457 21.39 -27.80 36.15
C GLU A 457 22.04 -27.27 37.42
N ALA A 458 21.44 -26.28 38.09
CA ALA A 458 21.91 -25.76 39.34
C ALA A 458 21.88 -26.80 40.49
N ARG A 459 20.85 -27.66 40.48
CA ARG A 459 20.70 -28.76 41.44
C ARG A 459 21.73 -29.83 41.21
N GLU A 460 21.95 -30.26 39.98
CA GLU A 460 22.97 -31.22 39.59
C GLU A 460 24.38 -30.72 39.93
N ALA A 461 24.66 -29.43 39.65
CA ALA A 461 25.95 -28.82 40.02
C ALA A 461 26.15 -28.80 41.53
N MET A 462 25.13 -28.50 42.32
CA MET A 462 25.19 -28.52 43.78
C MET A 462 25.40 -29.93 44.34
N GLU A 463 24.72 -30.94 43.74
CA GLU A 463 24.92 -32.35 44.12
C GLU A 463 26.34 -32.84 43.80
N LEU A 464 26.91 -32.45 42.67
CA LEU A 464 28.29 -32.74 42.31
C LEU A 464 29.30 -32.06 43.27
N ASP A 465 29.07 -30.81 43.65
CA ASP A 465 29.91 -30.07 44.58
C ASP A 465 29.83 -30.69 45.98
N LEU A 466 28.64 -31.10 46.43
CA LEU A 466 28.47 -31.81 47.71
C LEU A 466 29.15 -33.17 47.71
N ALA A 467 29.07 -33.90 46.61
CA ALA A 467 29.77 -35.17 46.43
C ALA A 467 31.30 -34.97 46.41
N ALA A 468 31.81 -33.94 45.73
CA ALA A 468 33.22 -33.58 45.70
C ALA A 468 33.76 -33.10 47.07
N ALA A 469 32.91 -32.43 47.84
CA ALA A 469 33.27 -32.00 49.20
C ALA A 469 33.20 -33.13 50.26
N GLY A 470 32.85 -34.36 49.87
CA GLY A 470 32.74 -35.50 50.79
C GLY A 470 31.60 -35.44 51.78
N LEU A 471 30.61 -34.54 51.58
CA LEU A 471 29.42 -34.33 52.42
C LEU A 471 28.17 -35.03 51.90
N GLY A 472 28.27 -35.78 50.82
CA GLY A 472 27.20 -36.55 50.19
C GLY A 472 27.34 -38.02 50.47
N SER A 473 26.77 -38.50 51.59
CA SER A 473 26.24 -39.84 51.89
C SER A 473 26.48 -40.15 53.39
N GLY A 474 25.69 -39.58 54.23
CA GLY A 474 25.37 -40.11 55.56
C GLY A 474 23.92 -40.56 55.50
N GLU A 475 23.70 -41.83 55.61
CA GLU A 475 22.40 -42.51 55.75
C GLU A 475 21.39 -41.80 56.64
#